data_df6044a8e7f6ce816399c2f956dbe285
#
_entry.id   df6044a8e7f6ce816399c2f956dbe285
#
_cell.length_a   1.000
_cell.length_b   1.000
_cell.length_c   1.000
_cell.angle_alpha   90.00
_cell.angle_beta   90.00
_cell.angle_gamma   90.00
#
_symmetry.space_group_name_H-M   'P 1'
#
loop_
_entity.id
_entity.type
_entity.pdbx_description
1 polymer ?
#
loop_
_entity_poly.entity_id
_entity_poly.type
_entity_poly.pdbx_seq_one_letter_code
_entity_poly.pdbx_strand_id
1 'polypeptide(L)'
;WSVGHPSKMELSQHVFTKVIAPYMRGKDARDLDQLVDGVFLSGSNYKMQGQLFWIQLAAAEFAILDLLGKVAKRSAADLLGGQRRKQIDLYIANNHRSKDPQESLRRIIKSVESIDAKALKFKIGGRMKVIDEVPNRTEKLIPMVAEALGERCTLYADANSSYLSVKKAIEVGKILEANGVAFYEEPVPFDYLDETKRVAEALNIPIAWGEQESSQWRFKWMVENSGVRIFQPDIFYYGGLIRSLRVAQMAAAKGFDCTPHISGGGLGFLYMGIYAACCPNPGPHQEYKGLTDDFPWESTGDKITVKNGSMTAPNGHGIGVDIDPDYLANVDRVK
;
A
#
# COMPACT_ATOMS: atom_id res chain seq x y z
N TRP A 1 9.61 14.72 10.93
CA TRP A 1 10.38 13.90 10.02
C TRP A 1 9.49 13.14 9.07
N SER A 2 9.94 12.95 7.85
CA SER A 2 9.34 11.99 6.93
C SER A 2 10.41 11.44 5.99
N VAL A 3 10.12 10.30 5.37
CA VAL A 3 10.93 9.80 4.25
C VAL A 3 10.14 9.96 2.96
N GLY A 4 10.84 10.33 1.90
CA GLY A 4 10.30 10.27 0.55
C GLY A 4 10.35 8.85 -0.01
N HIS A 5 9.71 8.66 -1.16
CA HIS A 5 9.77 7.39 -1.87
C HIS A 5 11.21 7.14 -2.39
N PRO A 6 11.86 6.03 -2.06
CA PRO A 6 13.31 5.84 -2.28
C PRO A 6 13.77 6.08 -3.73
N SER A 7 12.98 5.64 -4.72
CA SER A 7 13.37 5.70 -6.12
C SER A 7 12.80 6.90 -6.90
N LYS A 8 11.98 7.76 -6.27
CA LYS A 8 11.27 8.84 -6.97
C LYS A 8 11.47 10.22 -6.35
N MET A 9 12.10 10.27 -5.18
CA MET A 9 12.29 11.52 -4.45
C MET A 9 13.16 12.50 -5.23
N GLU A 10 14.26 12.04 -5.78
CA GLU A 10 15.17 12.85 -6.59
C GLU A 10 14.46 13.47 -7.81
N LEU A 11 13.68 12.66 -8.54
CA LEU A 11 12.94 13.13 -9.71
C LEU A 11 11.87 14.17 -9.40
N SER A 12 11.29 14.11 -8.22
CA SER A 12 10.13 14.95 -7.86
C SER A 12 10.42 16.01 -6.80
N GLN A 13 11.67 16.10 -6.28
CA GLN A 13 12.02 17.08 -5.24
C GLN A 13 11.71 18.54 -5.62
N HIS A 14 11.75 18.89 -6.91
CA HIS A 14 11.39 20.22 -7.38
C HIS A 14 9.89 20.52 -7.17
N VAL A 15 9.03 19.50 -7.22
CA VAL A 15 7.61 19.66 -6.88
C VAL A 15 7.48 20.03 -5.40
N PHE A 16 8.23 19.36 -4.54
CA PHE A 16 8.26 19.73 -3.11
C PHE A 16 8.74 21.16 -2.91
N THR A 17 9.92 21.49 -3.42
CA THR A 17 10.57 22.79 -3.14
C THR A 17 9.92 23.97 -3.83
N LYS A 18 9.29 23.79 -5.00
CA LYS A 18 8.70 24.87 -5.80
C LYS A 18 7.19 24.99 -5.67
N VAL A 19 6.51 23.94 -5.20
CA VAL A 19 5.04 23.87 -5.16
C VAL A 19 4.52 23.59 -3.76
N ILE A 20 4.89 22.46 -3.16
CA ILE A 20 4.31 22.01 -1.88
C ILE A 20 4.77 22.90 -0.71
N ALA A 21 6.08 23.00 -0.50
CA ALA A 21 6.64 23.74 0.63
C ALA A 21 6.30 25.24 0.60
N PRO A 22 6.39 25.96 -0.55
CA PRO A 22 5.95 27.36 -0.62
C PRO A 22 4.48 27.56 -0.29
N TYR A 23 3.60 26.64 -0.72
CA TYR A 23 2.17 26.72 -0.41
C TYR A 23 1.90 26.55 1.09
N MET A 24 2.59 25.59 1.75
CA MET A 24 2.37 25.28 3.17
C MET A 24 3.02 26.29 4.11
N ARG A 25 4.09 26.95 3.68
CA ARG A 25 4.84 27.89 4.53
C ARG A 25 3.96 29.04 5.02
N GLY A 26 3.99 29.30 6.34
CA GLY A 26 3.21 30.36 6.99
C GLY A 26 1.74 30.03 7.22
N LYS A 27 1.31 28.82 6.91
CA LYS A 27 -0.04 28.33 7.21
C LYS A 27 -0.08 27.54 8.51
N ASP A 28 -1.24 27.43 9.11
CA ASP A 28 -1.44 26.63 10.33
C ASP A 28 -1.44 25.14 9.98
N ALA A 29 -0.49 24.41 10.54
CA ALA A 29 -0.38 22.96 10.35
C ALA A 29 -1.60 22.18 10.88
N ARG A 30 -2.37 22.75 11.80
CA ARG A 30 -3.59 22.12 12.35
C ARG A 30 -4.71 22.00 11.31
N ASP A 31 -4.66 22.81 10.26
CA ASP A 31 -5.58 22.75 9.11
C ASP A 31 -5.12 21.76 8.03
N LEU A 32 -4.37 20.70 8.42
CA LEU A 32 -3.70 19.79 7.50
C LEU A 32 -4.64 19.20 6.45
N ASP A 33 -5.85 18.83 6.81
CA ASP A 33 -6.85 18.26 5.88
C ASP A 33 -7.19 19.26 4.75
N GLN A 34 -7.33 20.54 5.10
CA GLN A 34 -7.57 21.61 4.12
C GLN A 34 -6.31 21.95 3.31
N LEU A 35 -5.12 21.84 3.92
CA LEU A 35 -3.85 22.07 3.23
C LEU A 35 -3.60 21.01 2.16
N VAL A 36 -3.97 19.76 2.41
CA VAL A 36 -3.86 18.66 1.44
C VAL A 36 -4.67 18.93 0.17
N ASP A 37 -5.90 19.42 0.32
CA ASP A 37 -6.74 19.77 -0.84
C ASP A 37 -6.32 21.11 -1.46
N GLY A 38 -6.03 22.09 -0.63
CA GLY A 38 -5.72 23.45 -1.08
C GLY A 38 -4.44 23.55 -1.91
N VAL A 39 -3.40 22.77 -1.61
CA VAL A 39 -2.18 22.75 -2.42
C VAL A 39 -2.45 22.27 -3.85
N PHE A 40 -3.33 21.30 -4.01
CA PHE A 40 -3.72 20.77 -5.31
C PHE A 40 -4.48 21.79 -6.15
N LEU A 41 -5.33 22.60 -5.53
CA LEU A 41 -6.13 23.62 -6.21
C LEU A 41 -5.37 24.93 -6.47
N SER A 42 -4.37 25.24 -5.66
CA SER A 42 -3.60 26.48 -5.75
C SER A 42 -2.80 26.57 -7.04
N GLY A 43 -2.78 27.76 -7.67
CA GLY A 43 -1.93 28.04 -8.84
C GLY A 43 -2.12 27.07 -10.01
N SER A 44 -3.26 26.42 -10.11
CA SER A 44 -3.55 25.38 -11.12
C SER A 44 -2.70 24.11 -10.96
N ASN A 45 -2.26 23.76 -9.77
CA ASN A 45 -1.45 22.58 -9.50
C ASN A 45 -2.18 21.26 -9.87
N TYR A 46 -3.52 21.27 -9.96
CA TYR A 46 -4.30 20.14 -10.49
C TYR A 46 -3.87 19.67 -11.88
N LYS A 47 -3.18 20.52 -12.65
CA LYS A 47 -2.60 20.15 -13.96
C LYS A 47 -1.39 19.20 -13.82
N MET A 48 -0.79 19.14 -12.63
CA MET A 48 0.34 18.26 -12.30
C MET A 48 -0.09 16.99 -11.57
N GLN A 49 -1.41 16.68 -11.56
CA GLN A 49 -1.90 15.49 -10.89
C GLN A 49 -1.19 14.23 -11.41
N GLY A 50 -0.84 13.36 -10.48
CA GLY A 50 -0.10 12.14 -10.76
C GLY A 50 0.87 11.84 -9.62
N GLN A 51 1.50 10.67 -9.68
CA GLN A 51 2.34 10.17 -8.59
C GLN A 51 3.44 11.16 -8.17
N LEU A 52 4.08 11.84 -9.11
CA LEU A 52 5.17 12.77 -8.77
C LEU A 52 4.71 13.97 -7.93
N PHE A 53 3.47 14.41 -8.08
CA PHE A 53 2.89 15.44 -7.22
C PHE A 53 2.50 14.86 -5.85
N TRP A 54 1.77 13.75 -5.85
CA TRP A 54 1.19 13.20 -4.63
C TRP A 54 2.23 12.59 -3.69
N ILE A 55 3.31 12.00 -4.20
CA ILE A 55 4.42 11.49 -3.38
C ILE A 55 5.04 12.61 -2.54
N GLN A 56 5.19 13.80 -3.10
CA GLN A 56 5.76 14.94 -2.39
C GLN A 56 4.80 15.50 -1.35
N LEU A 57 3.50 15.48 -1.64
CA LEU A 57 2.48 15.86 -0.67
C LEU A 57 2.44 14.85 0.49
N ALA A 58 2.52 13.55 0.21
CA ALA A 58 2.59 12.52 1.23
C ALA A 58 3.76 12.75 2.20
N ALA A 59 4.95 13.06 1.68
CA ALA A 59 6.11 13.36 2.51
C ALA A 59 5.88 14.58 3.42
N ALA A 60 5.25 15.65 2.92
CA ALA A 60 4.87 16.80 3.72
C ALA A 60 3.85 16.44 4.81
N GLU A 61 2.80 15.70 4.45
CA GLU A 61 1.75 15.26 5.38
C GLU A 61 2.33 14.43 6.53
N PHE A 62 3.18 13.45 6.24
CA PHE A 62 3.79 12.59 7.26
C PHE A 62 4.64 13.41 8.24
N ALA A 63 5.44 14.37 7.74
CA ALA A 63 6.24 15.24 8.60
C ALA A 63 5.37 16.12 9.50
N ILE A 64 4.26 16.64 8.97
CA ILE A 64 3.33 17.49 9.73
C ILE A 64 2.57 16.65 10.76
N LEU A 65 2.12 15.44 10.43
CA LEU A 65 1.48 14.53 11.38
C LEU A 65 2.42 14.14 12.53
N ASP A 66 3.70 13.87 12.24
CA ASP A 66 4.69 13.62 13.28
C ASP A 66 4.84 14.82 14.22
N LEU A 67 5.00 16.02 13.66
CA LEU A 67 5.10 17.26 14.43
C LEU A 67 3.87 17.50 15.30
N LEU A 68 2.69 17.45 14.70
CA LEU A 68 1.43 17.71 15.43
C LEU A 68 1.20 16.69 16.55
N GLY A 69 1.49 15.42 16.29
CA GLY A 69 1.36 14.35 17.29
C GLY A 69 2.34 14.53 18.44
N LYS A 70 3.60 14.91 18.17
CA LYS A 70 4.59 15.21 19.21
C LYS A 70 4.19 16.43 20.04
N VAL A 71 3.74 17.51 19.42
CA VAL A 71 3.26 18.71 20.13
C VAL A 71 2.02 18.39 20.99
N ALA A 72 1.09 17.64 20.46
CA ALA A 72 -0.15 17.28 21.17
C ALA A 72 0.04 16.10 22.15
N LYS A 73 1.20 15.46 22.18
CA LYS A 73 1.47 14.21 22.92
C LYS A 73 0.45 13.10 22.58
N ARG A 74 0.16 12.95 21.31
CA ARG A 74 -0.78 11.96 20.76
C ARG A 74 -0.15 11.22 19.60
N SER A 75 -0.62 10.00 19.33
CA SER A 75 -0.21 9.27 18.12
C SER A 75 -0.79 9.91 16.86
N ALA A 76 -0.15 9.68 15.71
CA ALA A 76 -0.71 10.09 14.42
C ALA A 76 -2.06 9.41 14.15
N ALA A 77 -2.22 8.16 14.57
CA ALA A 77 -3.50 7.44 14.46
C ALA A 77 -4.63 8.15 15.26
N ASP A 78 -4.32 8.70 16.45
CA ASP A 78 -5.28 9.48 17.22
C ASP A 78 -5.69 10.77 16.53
N LEU A 79 -4.77 11.43 15.84
CA LEU A 79 -5.06 12.64 15.07
C LEU A 79 -5.93 12.34 13.82
N LEU A 80 -5.86 11.11 13.32
CA LEU A 80 -6.58 10.63 12.13
C LEU A 80 -7.91 9.93 12.46
N GLY A 81 -8.47 10.14 13.62
CA GLY A 81 -9.78 9.60 14.00
C GLY A 81 -9.77 8.54 15.09
N GLY A 82 -8.60 8.26 15.65
CA GLY A 82 -8.41 7.36 16.79
C GLY A 82 -7.94 5.96 16.43
N GLN A 83 -7.13 5.41 17.31
CA GLN A 83 -6.62 4.03 17.18
C GLN A 83 -7.74 3.02 17.46
N ARG A 84 -8.08 2.22 16.47
CA ARG A 84 -9.09 1.15 16.52
C ARG A 84 -8.50 -0.23 16.80
N ARG A 85 -7.19 -0.44 16.48
CA ARG A 85 -6.48 -1.73 16.60
C ARG A 85 -5.13 -1.54 17.24
N LYS A 86 -4.76 -2.48 18.11
CA LYS A 86 -3.42 -2.54 18.73
C LYS A 86 -2.50 -3.54 18.02
N GLN A 87 -3.10 -4.55 17.38
CA GLN A 87 -2.40 -5.56 16.57
C GLN A 87 -2.94 -5.49 15.15
N ILE A 88 -2.06 -5.68 14.19
CA ILE A 88 -2.32 -5.61 12.76
C ILE A 88 -1.76 -6.88 12.15
N ASP A 89 -2.64 -7.71 11.59
CA ASP A 89 -2.22 -8.92 10.90
C ASP A 89 -1.64 -8.58 9.52
N LEU A 90 -0.62 -9.31 9.13
CA LEU A 90 0.18 -9.03 7.95
C LEU A 90 0.11 -10.16 6.92
N TYR A 91 0.13 -9.80 5.65
CA TYR A 91 0.54 -10.74 4.61
C TYR A 91 1.97 -10.41 4.14
N ILE A 92 2.80 -11.46 4.03
CA ILE A 92 4.11 -11.27 3.39
C ILE A 92 3.94 -11.10 1.88
N ALA A 93 4.42 -9.96 1.34
CA ALA A 93 4.41 -9.71 -0.09
C ALA A 93 5.69 -10.23 -0.73
N ASN A 94 5.56 -11.31 -1.50
CA ASN A 94 6.68 -11.90 -2.22
C ASN A 94 6.81 -11.30 -3.62
N ASN A 95 8.00 -10.84 -4.00
CA ASN A 95 8.27 -10.17 -5.27
C ASN A 95 8.97 -11.07 -6.32
N HIS A 96 9.11 -12.36 -6.05
CA HIS A 96 9.86 -13.25 -6.93
C HIS A 96 9.01 -13.75 -8.11
N ARG A 97 9.54 -13.58 -9.32
CA ARG A 97 9.04 -14.11 -10.58
C ARG A 97 10.13 -14.91 -11.29
N SER A 98 10.60 -16.01 -10.68
CA SER A 98 11.51 -16.92 -11.38
C SER A 98 10.83 -17.56 -12.59
N LYS A 99 11.58 -17.83 -13.65
CA LYS A 99 11.12 -18.64 -14.80
C LYS A 99 10.74 -20.05 -14.39
N ASP A 100 11.44 -20.62 -13.41
CA ASP A 100 11.10 -21.90 -12.79
C ASP A 100 10.07 -21.70 -11.65
N PRO A 101 8.85 -22.28 -11.77
CA PRO A 101 7.86 -22.22 -10.71
C PRO A 101 8.32 -22.89 -9.40
N GLN A 102 9.16 -23.93 -9.46
CA GLN A 102 9.73 -24.56 -8.25
C GLN A 102 10.66 -23.59 -7.50
N GLU A 103 11.47 -22.84 -8.20
CA GLU A 103 12.31 -21.80 -7.59
C GLU A 103 11.46 -20.68 -6.98
N SER A 104 10.39 -20.28 -7.64
CA SER A 104 9.43 -19.32 -7.08
C SER A 104 8.83 -19.86 -5.78
N LEU A 105 8.38 -21.11 -5.77
CA LEU A 105 7.81 -21.75 -4.56
C LEU A 105 8.82 -21.80 -3.41
N ARG A 106 10.07 -22.23 -3.65
CA ARG A 106 11.11 -22.25 -2.60
C ARG A 106 11.31 -20.88 -1.94
N ARG A 107 11.35 -19.81 -2.76
CA ARG A 107 11.50 -18.44 -2.25
C ARG A 107 10.26 -17.95 -1.50
N ILE A 108 9.07 -18.34 -1.95
CA ILE A 108 7.80 -18.05 -1.29
C ILE A 108 7.78 -18.68 0.10
N ILE A 109 8.08 -19.98 0.21
CA ILE A 109 8.12 -20.69 1.48
C ILE A 109 9.10 -20.02 2.45
N LYS A 110 10.32 -19.71 1.99
CA LYS A 110 11.31 -19.02 2.82
C LYS A 110 10.80 -17.66 3.33
N SER A 111 10.07 -16.91 2.50
CA SER A 111 9.49 -15.62 2.91
C SER A 111 8.40 -15.82 3.98
N VAL A 112 7.52 -16.81 3.83
CA VAL A 112 6.49 -17.13 4.82
C VAL A 112 7.12 -17.52 6.17
N GLU A 113 8.16 -18.34 6.14
CA GLU A 113 8.85 -18.81 7.35
C GLU A 113 9.59 -17.70 8.09
N SER A 114 10.04 -16.65 7.39
CA SER A 114 10.85 -15.57 7.97
C SER A 114 10.14 -14.79 9.10
N ILE A 115 8.81 -14.72 9.09
CA ILE A 115 8.00 -14.05 10.11
C ILE A 115 6.87 -14.94 10.66
N ASP A 116 6.89 -16.24 10.36
CA ASP A 116 5.76 -17.15 10.60
C ASP A 116 4.44 -16.58 10.08
N ALA A 117 4.44 -16.11 8.81
CA ALA A 117 3.31 -15.44 8.20
C ALA A 117 2.08 -16.36 8.12
N LYS A 118 0.91 -15.79 8.40
CA LYS A 118 -0.40 -16.46 8.28
C LYS A 118 -1.13 -16.06 6.98
N ALA A 119 -0.56 -15.15 6.22
CA ALA A 119 -1.04 -14.76 4.90
C ALA A 119 0.13 -14.43 3.97
N LEU A 120 -0.07 -14.66 2.70
CA LEU A 120 0.92 -14.51 1.64
C LEU A 120 0.29 -13.86 0.41
N LYS A 121 0.97 -12.86 -0.18
CA LYS A 121 0.69 -12.38 -1.54
C LYS A 121 1.83 -12.80 -2.47
N PHE A 122 1.55 -13.67 -3.45
CA PHE A 122 2.54 -14.15 -4.41
C PHE A 122 2.30 -13.59 -5.81
N LYS A 123 3.36 -13.50 -6.59
CA LYS A 123 3.34 -12.89 -7.92
C LYS A 123 3.06 -13.92 -9.00
N ILE A 124 2.09 -13.58 -9.86
CA ILE A 124 1.74 -14.30 -11.08
C ILE A 124 1.91 -13.40 -12.30
N GLY A 125 1.93 -14.00 -13.50
CA GLY A 125 2.22 -13.25 -14.73
C GLY A 125 3.60 -12.60 -14.74
N GLY A 126 3.90 -11.81 -15.79
CA GLY A 126 5.20 -11.18 -16.01
C GLY A 126 5.30 -9.73 -15.56
N ARG A 127 4.22 -9.09 -15.13
CA ARG A 127 4.09 -7.66 -14.80
C ARG A 127 3.91 -6.76 -16.03
N MET A 128 3.02 -5.75 -15.89
CA MET A 128 2.81 -4.64 -16.86
C MET A 128 2.75 -5.11 -18.33
N LYS A 129 1.63 -5.70 -18.69
CA LYS A 129 1.35 -6.17 -20.06
C LYS A 129 2.25 -7.32 -20.55
N VAL A 130 3.06 -7.89 -19.67
CA VAL A 130 3.87 -9.07 -19.97
C VAL A 130 3.20 -10.28 -19.34
N ILE A 131 2.83 -11.27 -20.16
CA ILE A 131 2.41 -12.59 -19.69
C ILE A 131 3.65 -13.33 -19.18
N ASP A 132 3.55 -14.56 -18.74
CA ASP A 132 4.73 -15.32 -18.33
C ASP A 132 5.77 -15.46 -19.44
N GLU A 133 7.05 -15.27 -19.13
CA GLU A 133 8.16 -15.56 -20.05
C GLU A 133 8.22 -17.04 -20.43
N VAL A 134 7.79 -17.91 -19.50
CA VAL A 134 7.72 -19.36 -19.74
C VAL A 134 6.24 -19.77 -19.81
N PRO A 135 5.81 -20.42 -20.88
CA PRO A 135 4.42 -20.86 -21.03
C PRO A 135 3.91 -21.70 -19.86
N ASN A 136 2.73 -21.39 -19.40
CA ASN A 136 2.04 -22.08 -18.29
C ASN A 136 2.77 -22.00 -16.93
N ARG A 137 3.69 -21.04 -16.75
CA ARG A 137 4.36 -20.86 -15.45
C ARG A 137 3.35 -20.54 -14.34
N THR A 138 2.46 -19.58 -14.57
CA THR A 138 1.45 -19.16 -13.60
C THR A 138 0.48 -20.29 -13.28
N GLU A 139 -0.01 -20.99 -14.30
CA GLU A 139 -0.95 -22.09 -14.15
C GLU A 139 -0.38 -23.27 -13.36
N LYS A 140 0.95 -23.47 -13.42
CA LYS A 140 1.66 -24.46 -12.59
C LYS A 140 1.92 -23.94 -11.18
N LEU A 141 2.30 -22.68 -11.02
CA LEU A 141 2.67 -22.10 -9.72
C LEU A 141 1.48 -22.03 -8.77
N ILE A 142 0.29 -21.66 -9.25
CA ILE A 142 -0.89 -21.48 -8.41
C ILE A 142 -1.22 -22.75 -7.61
N PRO A 143 -1.43 -23.94 -8.21
CA PRO A 143 -1.71 -25.16 -7.43
C PRO A 143 -0.56 -25.58 -6.54
N MET A 144 0.70 -25.39 -6.95
CA MET A 144 1.86 -25.71 -6.12
C MET A 144 1.90 -24.86 -4.82
N VAL A 145 1.58 -23.56 -4.91
CA VAL A 145 1.50 -22.66 -3.74
C VAL A 145 0.33 -23.06 -2.85
N ALA A 146 -0.83 -23.37 -3.44
CA ALA A 146 -2.01 -23.80 -2.70
C ALA A 146 -1.79 -25.13 -1.95
N GLU A 147 -1.18 -26.12 -2.59
CA GLU A 147 -0.82 -27.41 -1.98
C GLU A 147 0.18 -27.23 -0.82
N ALA A 148 1.20 -26.40 -1.01
CA ALA A 148 2.27 -26.24 -0.02
C ALA A 148 1.86 -25.37 1.19
N LEU A 149 1.00 -24.38 0.99
CA LEU A 149 0.74 -23.31 1.97
C LEU A 149 -0.73 -23.05 2.27
N GLY A 150 -1.67 -23.57 1.47
CA GLY A 150 -3.09 -23.24 1.58
C GLY A 150 -3.76 -23.61 2.91
N GLU A 151 -3.26 -24.65 3.62
CA GLU A 151 -3.77 -25.03 4.93
C GLU A 151 -3.26 -24.12 6.08
N ARG A 152 -2.12 -23.43 5.87
CA ARG A 152 -1.46 -22.63 6.91
C ARG A 152 -1.47 -21.13 6.64
N CYS A 153 -1.76 -20.70 5.41
CA CYS A 153 -1.75 -19.31 5.00
C CYS A 153 -2.99 -18.93 4.18
N THR A 154 -3.56 -17.78 4.43
CA THR A 154 -4.45 -17.12 3.48
C THR A 154 -3.63 -16.70 2.26
N LEU A 155 -4.07 -17.11 1.06
CA LEU A 155 -3.34 -16.87 -0.19
C LEU A 155 -3.95 -15.69 -0.94
N TYR A 156 -3.10 -14.79 -1.42
CA TYR A 156 -3.41 -13.67 -2.29
C TYR A 156 -2.52 -13.72 -3.53
N ALA A 157 -3.06 -13.38 -4.69
CA ALA A 157 -2.32 -13.40 -5.94
C ALA A 157 -2.29 -12.01 -6.58
N ASP A 158 -1.12 -11.62 -7.07
CA ASP A 158 -0.91 -10.32 -7.71
C ASP A 158 -0.30 -10.49 -9.11
N ALA A 159 -1.05 -10.07 -10.12
CA ALA A 159 -0.62 -10.09 -11.52
C ALA A 159 0.15 -8.82 -11.94
N ASN A 160 0.10 -7.75 -11.17
CA ASN A 160 0.68 -6.45 -11.52
C ASN A 160 0.39 -6.06 -12.98
N SER A 161 -0.88 -6.04 -13.36
CA SER A 161 -1.32 -5.59 -14.69
C SER A 161 -0.80 -6.45 -15.86
N SER A 162 -0.61 -7.76 -15.66
CA SER A 162 0.02 -8.63 -16.67
C SER A 162 -0.85 -8.93 -17.88
N TYR A 163 -2.17 -9.13 -17.69
CA TYR A 163 -3.01 -9.68 -18.75
C TYR A 163 -3.70 -8.58 -19.55
N LEU A 164 -3.40 -8.50 -20.86
CA LEU A 164 -4.06 -7.56 -21.78
C LEU A 164 -5.48 -7.99 -22.19
N SER A 165 -5.80 -9.27 -21.98
CA SER A 165 -7.08 -9.87 -22.38
C SER A 165 -7.92 -10.17 -21.16
N VAL A 166 -9.13 -9.61 -21.11
CA VAL A 166 -10.16 -9.94 -20.12
C VAL A 166 -10.41 -11.46 -20.06
N LYS A 167 -10.46 -12.12 -21.23
CA LYS A 167 -10.61 -13.59 -21.30
C LYS A 167 -9.49 -14.31 -20.55
N LYS A 168 -8.24 -13.93 -20.80
CA LYS A 168 -7.09 -14.57 -20.12
C LYS A 168 -7.08 -14.26 -18.63
N ALA A 169 -7.40 -13.04 -18.22
CA ALA A 169 -7.52 -12.68 -16.81
C ALA A 169 -8.58 -13.51 -16.09
N ILE A 170 -9.74 -13.74 -16.73
CA ILE A 170 -10.82 -14.60 -16.20
C ILE A 170 -10.36 -16.07 -16.13
N GLU A 171 -9.69 -16.60 -17.16
CA GLU A 171 -9.15 -17.97 -17.15
C GLU A 171 -8.22 -18.20 -15.95
N VAL A 172 -7.28 -17.28 -15.70
CA VAL A 172 -6.37 -17.33 -14.55
C VAL A 172 -7.15 -17.15 -13.24
N GLY A 173 -8.12 -16.24 -13.19
CA GLY A 173 -8.98 -16.03 -12.02
C GLY A 173 -9.72 -17.30 -11.61
N LYS A 174 -10.23 -18.08 -12.57
CA LYS A 174 -10.88 -19.38 -12.29
C LYS A 174 -9.91 -20.41 -11.70
N ILE A 175 -8.62 -20.39 -12.11
CA ILE A 175 -7.61 -21.25 -11.50
C ILE A 175 -7.36 -20.82 -10.05
N LEU A 176 -7.30 -19.51 -9.79
CA LEU A 176 -7.17 -18.97 -8.44
C LEU A 176 -8.35 -19.37 -7.54
N GLU A 177 -9.59 -19.25 -8.03
CA GLU A 177 -10.81 -19.69 -7.32
C GLU A 177 -10.74 -21.18 -6.96
N ALA A 178 -10.39 -22.02 -7.94
CA ALA A 178 -10.30 -23.47 -7.75
C ALA A 178 -9.22 -23.88 -6.73
N ASN A 179 -8.25 -23.00 -6.45
CA ASN A 179 -7.16 -23.22 -5.50
C ASN A 179 -7.31 -22.41 -4.19
N GLY A 180 -8.49 -21.86 -3.90
CA GLY A 180 -8.79 -21.20 -2.64
C GLY A 180 -8.06 -19.88 -2.41
N VAL A 181 -7.60 -19.19 -3.45
CA VAL A 181 -6.97 -17.88 -3.33
C VAL A 181 -8.03 -16.83 -2.98
N ALA A 182 -7.75 -16.01 -1.96
CA ALA A 182 -8.73 -15.14 -1.34
C ALA A 182 -8.93 -13.79 -2.05
N PHE A 183 -7.94 -13.29 -2.80
CA PHE A 183 -8.13 -12.18 -3.74
C PHE A 183 -7.16 -12.23 -4.92
N TYR A 184 -7.54 -11.54 -5.99
CA TYR A 184 -6.80 -11.39 -7.22
C TYR A 184 -6.52 -9.90 -7.50
N GLU A 185 -5.25 -9.49 -7.39
CA GLU A 185 -4.81 -8.10 -7.53
C GLU A 185 -4.37 -7.80 -8.96
N GLU A 186 -4.80 -6.65 -9.48
CA GLU A 186 -4.44 -6.07 -10.77
C GLU A 186 -4.37 -7.08 -11.93
N PRO A 187 -5.47 -7.78 -12.25
CA PRO A 187 -5.47 -8.78 -13.34
C PRO A 187 -5.12 -8.19 -14.70
N VAL A 188 -5.64 -7.01 -15.00
CA VAL A 188 -5.42 -6.27 -16.25
C VAL A 188 -4.71 -4.94 -15.96
N PRO A 189 -4.21 -4.21 -16.97
CA PRO A 189 -3.58 -2.90 -16.74
C PRO A 189 -4.43 -2.00 -15.85
N PHE A 190 -3.80 -1.36 -14.88
CA PHE A 190 -4.46 -0.64 -13.80
C PHE A 190 -5.38 0.50 -14.28
N ASP A 191 -5.10 1.07 -15.45
CA ASP A 191 -5.85 2.12 -16.11
C ASP A 191 -6.98 1.60 -17.03
N TYR A 192 -7.12 0.27 -17.20
CA TYR A 192 -8.19 -0.38 -17.94
C TYR A 192 -9.39 -0.64 -17.00
N LEU A 193 -10.12 0.43 -16.67
CA LEU A 193 -11.16 0.40 -15.65
C LEU A 193 -12.37 -0.47 -16.05
N ASP A 194 -12.79 -0.40 -17.32
CA ASP A 194 -13.91 -1.20 -17.85
C ASP A 194 -13.55 -2.68 -17.94
N GLU A 195 -12.31 -3.00 -18.32
CA GLU A 195 -11.81 -4.38 -18.35
C GLU A 195 -11.69 -4.94 -16.94
N THR A 196 -11.21 -4.14 -15.96
CA THR A 196 -11.18 -4.52 -14.55
C THR A 196 -12.59 -4.85 -14.05
N LYS A 197 -13.59 -4.01 -14.38
CA LYS A 197 -15.00 -4.25 -14.08
C LYS A 197 -15.47 -5.59 -14.66
N ARG A 198 -15.22 -5.83 -15.95
CA ARG A 198 -15.62 -7.08 -16.64
C ARG A 198 -15.00 -8.32 -16.01
N VAL A 199 -13.74 -8.23 -15.53
CA VAL A 199 -13.10 -9.33 -14.80
C VAL A 199 -13.77 -9.53 -13.44
N ALA A 200 -14.04 -8.44 -12.70
CA ALA A 200 -14.68 -8.50 -11.38
C ALA A 200 -16.11 -9.07 -11.45
N GLU A 201 -16.87 -8.76 -12.50
CA GLU A 201 -18.24 -9.27 -12.69
C GLU A 201 -18.26 -10.75 -13.10
N ALA A 202 -17.19 -11.26 -13.71
CA ALA A 202 -17.11 -12.64 -14.21
C ALA A 202 -16.56 -13.65 -13.19
N LEU A 203 -16.02 -13.18 -12.06
CA LEU A 203 -15.37 -14.01 -11.05
C LEU A 203 -16.04 -13.85 -9.69
N ASN A 204 -15.99 -14.91 -8.87
CA ASN A 204 -16.42 -14.86 -7.47
C ASN A 204 -15.30 -14.38 -6.54
N ILE A 205 -14.03 -14.67 -6.89
CA ILE A 205 -12.87 -14.17 -6.15
C ILE A 205 -12.86 -12.64 -6.15
N PRO A 206 -12.70 -11.98 -4.98
CA PRO A 206 -12.59 -10.54 -4.92
C PRO A 206 -11.42 -10.02 -5.77
N ILE A 207 -11.68 -8.98 -6.57
CA ILE A 207 -10.63 -8.24 -7.27
C ILE A 207 -10.12 -7.13 -6.36
N ALA A 208 -8.79 -7.02 -6.26
CA ALA A 208 -8.09 -5.95 -5.57
C ALA A 208 -7.46 -4.99 -6.62
N TRP A 209 -7.58 -3.66 -6.36
CA TRP A 209 -7.17 -2.64 -7.33
C TRP A 209 -6.82 -1.33 -6.64
N GLY A 210 -5.88 -0.58 -7.24
CA GLY A 210 -5.68 0.83 -6.92
C GLY A 210 -4.28 1.26 -6.53
N GLU A 211 -3.27 0.37 -6.51
CA GLU A 211 -1.92 0.72 -6.10
C GLU A 211 -1.26 1.80 -6.96
N GLN A 212 -1.65 1.90 -8.24
CA GLN A 212 -1.11 2.89 -9.18
C GLN A 212 -1.99 4.14 -9.30
N GLU A 213 -3.20 4.13 -8.72
CA GLU A 213 -4.18 5.20 -8.91
C GLU A 213 -3.85 6.43 -8.05
N SER A 214 -4.00 7.61 -8.65
CA SER A 214 -3.78 8.88 -7.97
C SER A 214 -5.00 9.80 -7.94
N SER A 215 -6.09 9.45 -8.65
CA SER A 215 -7.31 10.26 -8.75
C SER A 215 -8.38 9.79 -7.77
N GLN A 216 -8.84 10.69 -6.91
CA GLN A 216 -9.98 10.45 -6.01
C GLN A 216 -11.27 10.13 -6.79
N TRP A 217 -11.46 10.77 -7.94
CA TRP A 217 -12.66 10.57 -8.76
C TRP A 217 -12.68 9.20 -9.44
N ARG A 218 -11.53 8.67 -9.83
CA ARG A 218 -11.44 7.30 -10.34
C ARG A 218 -11.64 6.27 -9.21
N PHE A 219 -11.11 6.48 -8.02
CA PHE A 219 -11.45 5.66 -6.86
C PHE A 219 -12.97 5.66 -6.60
N LYS A 220 -13.59 6.85 -6.58
CA LYS A 220 -15.04 6.95 -6.39
C LYS A 220 -15.81 6.15 -7.45
N TRP A 221 -15.45 6.32 -8.72
CA TRP A 221 -16.10 5.58 -9.81
C TRP A 221 -15.93 4.07 -9.65
N MET A 222 -14.72 3.61 -9.31
CA MET A 222 -14.42 2.20 -9.09
C MET A 222 -15.22 1.62 -7.91
N VAL A 223 -15.31 2.32 -6.80
CA VAL A 223 -16.13 1.93 -5.64
C VAL A 223 -17.61 1.80 -6.00
N GLU A 224 -18.11 2.71 -6.83
CA GLU A 224 -19.54 2.76 -7.16
C GLU A 224 -19.94 1.79 -8.28
N ASN A 225 -19.04 1.45 -9.22
CA ASN A 225 -19.44 0.88 -10.51
C ASN A 225 -18.67 -0.38 -10.93
N SER A 226 -17.53 -0.72 -10.32
CA SER A 226 -16.62 -1.71 -10.94
C SER A 226 -16.80 -3.15 -10.46
N GLY A 227 -17.46 -3.39 -9.33
CA GLY A 227 -17.49 -4.72 -8.70
C GLY A 227 -16.19 -5.09 -7.97
N VAL A 228 -15.17 -4.24 -7.99
CA VAL A 228 -13.96 -4.36 -7.14
C VAL A 228 -14.38 -4.28 -5.68
N ARG A 229 -13.81 -5.14 -4.83
CA ARG A 229 -14.17 -5.22 -3.40
C ARG A 229 -13.03 -4.90 -2.46
N ILE A 230 -11.79 -4.82 -2.96
CA ILE A 230 -10.61 -4.50 -2.16
C ILE A 230 -9.88 -3.34 -2.82
N PHE A 231 -9.85 -2.20 -2.14
CA PHE A 231 -9.20 -0.99 -2.64
C PHE A 231 -7.82 -0.83 -2.01
N GLN A 232 -6.82 -0.51 -2.82
CA GLN A 232 -5.42 -0.53 -2.42
C GLN A 232 -4.70 0.79 -2.75
N PRO A 233 -5.17 1.96 -2.24
CA PRO A 233 -4.41 3.18 -2.45
C PRO A 233 -2.99 3.01 -1.91
N ASP A 234 -1.97 3.32 -2.71
CA ASP A 234 -0.61 3.37 -2.19
C ASP A 234 -0.43 4.63 -1.35
N ILE A 235 0.02 4.48 -0.12
CA ILE A 235 0.12 5.59 0.84
C ILE A 235 1.03 6.71 0.34
N PHE A 236 2.09 6.39 -0.42
CA PHE A 236 2.95 7.40 -1.04
C PHE A 236 2.38 7.94 -2.35
N TYR A 237 2.00 7.05 -3.28
CA TYR A 237 1.57 7.45 -4.63
C TYR A 237 0.27 8.22 -4.63
N TYR A 238 -0.60 7.95 -3.67
CA TYR A 238 -1.91 8.59 -3.57
C TYR A 238 -1.89 9.88 -2.73
N GLY A 239 -0.81 10.21 -2.03
CA GLY A 239 -0.63 11.51 -1.37
C GLY A 239 -0.92 11.53 0.11
N GLY A 240 -0.62 10.43 0.84
CA GLY A 240 -0.64 10.39 2.29
C GLY A 240 -1.80 9.60 2.90
N LEU A 241 -1.86 9.63 4.22
CA LEU A 241 -2.83 8.91 5.04
C LEU A 241 -4.24 9.51 4.92
N ILE A 242 -4.37 10.83 4.92
CA ILE A 242 -5.66 11.54 4.85
C ILE A 242 -6.40 11.12 3.58
N ARG A 243 -5.75 11.22 2.42
CA ARG A 243 -6.37 10.85 1.14
C ARG A 243 -6.71 9.36 1.10
N SER A 244 -5.81 8.50 1.61
CA SER A 244 -6.03 7.04 1.65
C SER A 244 -7.19 6.66 2.57
N LEU A 245 -7.35 7.33 3.71
CA LEU A 245 -8.49 7.13 4.60
C LEU A 245 -9.81 7.59 4.00
N ARG A 246 -9.81 8.61 3.13
CA ARG A 246 -11.02 9.01 2.38
C ARG A 246 -11.46 7.89 1.41
N VAL A 247 -10.50 7.17 0.78
CA VAL A 247 -10.83 5.97 -0.02
C VAL A 247 -11.42 4.88 0.87
N ALA A 248 -10.83 4.64 2.05
CA ALA A 248 -11.38 3.67 3.01
C ALA A 248 -12.81 4.00 3.42
N GLN A 249 -13.13 5.27 3.67
CA GLN A 249 -14.49 5.70 4.01
C GLN A 249 -15.47 5.45 2.87
N MET A 250 -15.08 5.75 1.62
CA MET A 250 -15.90 5.45 0.44
C MET A 250 -16.16 3.94 0.29
N ALA A 251 -15.11 3.12 0.45
CA ALA A 251 -15.20 1.66 0.37
C ALA A 251 -16.07 1.09 1.51
N ALA A 252 -15.87 1.56 2.74
CA ALA A 252 -16.64 1.14 3.92
C ALA A 252 -18.14 1.39 3.76
N ALA A 253 -18.55 2.50 3.13
CA ALA A 253 -19.95 2.81 2.84
C ALA A 253 -20.63 1.78 1.91
N LYS A 254 -19.84 0.97 1.20
CA LYS A 254 -20.30 -0.14 0.34
C LYS A 254 -20.02 -1.53 0.95
N GLY A 255 -19.46 -1.61 2.14
CA GLY A 255 -19.05 -2.86 2.77
C GLY A 255 -17.82 -3.50 2.13
N PHE A 256 -16.95 -2.70 1.48
CA PHE A 256 -15.72 -3.16 0.85
C PHE A 256 -14.50 -2.88 1.71
N ASP A 257 -13.44 -3.66 1.53
CA ASP A 257 -12.18 -3.51 2.24
C ASP A 257 -11.27 -2.44 1.59
N CYS A 258 -10.44 -1.81 2.42
CA CYS A 258 -9.40 -0.90 1.95
C CYS A 258 -8.06 -1.26 2.59
N THR A 259 -7.29 -2.09 1.90
CA THR A 259 -5.97 -2.58 2.30
C THR A 259 -4.91 -1.85 1.49
N PRO A 260 -4.18 -0.86 2.04
CA PRO A 260 -3.28 -0.04 1.26
C PRO A 260 -2.11 -0.84 0.71
N HIS A 261 -1.68 -0.48 -0.49
CA HIS A 261 -0.36 -0.86 -0.99
C HIS A 261 0.72 0.00 -0.30
N ILE A 262 1.92 -0.54 -0.18
CA ILE A 262 3.06 0.19 0.33
C ILE A 262 4.26 0.07 -0.61
N SER A 263 4.66 1.20 -1.19
CA SER A 263 5.79 1.26 -2.13
C SER A 263 7.14 1.54 -1.46
N GLY A 264 7.13 1.96 -0.19
CA GLY A 264 8.33 2.26 0.58
C GLY A 264 8.67 1.18 1.61
N GLY A 265 9.94 1.10 2.03
CA GLY A 265 10.41 0.35 3.19
C GLY A 265 10.60 1.25 4.42
N GLY A 266 11.18 0.72 5.49
CA GLY A 266 11.50 1.50 6.69
C GLY A 266 10.29 2.22 7.28
N LEU A 267 10.32 3.56 7.36
CA LEU A 267 9.19 4.36 7.86
C LEU A 267 7.90 4.17 7.06
N GLY A 268 7.96 3.78 5.80
CA GLY A 268 6.77 3.47 5.01
C GLY A 268 5.92 2.37 5.64
N PHE A 269 6.58 1.37 6.22
CA PHE A 269 5.89 0.32 6.96
C PHE A 269 5.17 0.86 8.22
N LEU A 270 5.76 1.83 8.91
CA LEU A 270 5.11 2.48 10.06
C LEU A 270 3.87 3.28 9.63
N TYR A 271 3.93 3.97 8.49
CA TYR A 271 2.77 4.69 7.95
C TYR A 271 1.62 3.73 7.60
N MET A 272 1.94 2.56 7.03
CA MET A 272 0.94 1.50 6.84
C MET A 272 0.34 1.04 8.17
N GLY A 273 1.18 0.85 9.21
CA GLY A 273 0.73 0.50 10.55
C GLY A 273 -0.20 1.57 11.17
N ILE A 274 0.12 2.86 10.99
CA ILE A 274 -0.73 3.98 11.43
C ILE A 274 -2.06 3.96 10.66
N TYR A 275 -2.01 3.80 9.34
CA TYR A 275 -3.21 3.68 8.51
C TYR A 275 -4.12 2.54 9.00
N ALA A 276 -3.57 1.34 9.10
CA ALA A 276 -4.34 0.16 9.51
C ALA A 276 -4.89 0.30 10.93
N ALA A 277 -4.16 0.98 11.82
CA ALA A 277 -4.62 1.22 13.20
C ALA A 277 -5.88 2.07 13.26
N CYS A 278 -6.07 3.06 12.38
CA CYS A 278 -7.22 3.97 12.37
C CYS A 278 -8.24 3.69 11.26
N CYS A 279 -7.89 2.94 10.22
CA CYS A 279 -8.78 2.61 9.10
C CYS A 279 -10.06 1.89 9.58
N PRO A 280 -11.25 2.27 9.11
CA PRO A 280 -12.51 1.61 9.51
C PRO A 280 -12.63 0.17 8.98
N ASN A 281 -12.08 -0.12 7.81
CA ASN A 281 -12.25 -1.36 7.03
C ASN A 281 -10.95 -1.84 6.37
N PRO A 282 -9.87 -2.15 7.12
CA PRO A 282 -8.54 -2.37 6.54
C PRO A 282 -8.35 -3.72 5.84
N GLY A 283 -9.39 -4.57 5.79
CA GLY A 283 -9.22 -5.97 5.41
C GLY A 283 -8.50 -6.80 6.49
N PRO A 284 -8.44 -8.13 6.33
CA PRO A 284 -7.92 -9.01 7.36
C PRO A 284 -6.40 -8.92 7.55
N HIS A 285 -5.65 -8.63 6.52
CA HIS A 285 -4.18 -8.57 6.56
C HIS A 285 -3.67 -7.34 5.81
N GLN A 286 -2.54 -6.79 6.26
CA GLN A 286 -1.89 -5.63 5.67
C GLN A 286 -0.55 -6.01 5.02
N GLU A 287 -0.12 -5.24 4.02
CA GLU A 287 1.09 -5.57 3.25
C GLU A 287 2.37 -5.43 4.08
N TYR A 288 3.22 -6.45 4.03
CA TYR A 288 4.54 -6.46 4.64
C TYR A 288 5.59 -6.93 3.64
N LYS A 289 6.63 -6.12 3.44
CA LYS A 289 7.76 -6.39 2.52
C LYS A 289 9.09 -6.62 3.25
N GLY A 290 9.05 -6.74 4.54
CA GLY A 290 10.22 -6.78 5.42
C GLY A 290 10.49 -5.41 6.08
N LEU A 291 10.97 -5.43 7.33
CA LEU A 291 11.66 -4.30 7.92
C LEU A 291 13.06 -4.31 7.34
N THR A 292 13.53 -3.16 6.86
CA THR A 292 14.94 -2.97 6.55
C THR A 292 15.63 -2.47 7.81
N ASP A 293 16.71 -3.13 8.22
CA ASP A 293 17.54 -2.73 9.37
C ASP A 293 18.31 -1.42 9.10
N ASP A 294 18.15 -0.87 7.89
CA ASP A 294 18.89 0.29 7.39
C ASP A 294 18.40 1.64 7.98
N PHE A 295 17.36 1.61 8.82
CA PHE A 295 16.79 2.82 9.37
C PHE A 295 16.77 2.77 10.90
N PRO A 296 17.76 3.42 11.58
CA PRO A 296 17.86 3.39 13.03
C PRO A 296 16.78 4.25 13.68
N TRP A 297 15.85 3.62 14.38
CA TRP A 297 14.76 4.26 15.09
C TRP A 297 14.43 3.54 16.39
N GLU A 298 13.88 4.28 17.34
CA GLU A 298 13.38 3.77 18.61
C GLU A 298 11.88 4.08 18.75
N SER A 299 11.10 3.10 19.27
CA SER A 299 9.69 3.32 19.56
C SER A 299 9.52 4.30 20.73
N THR A 300 8.65 5.30 20.55
CA THR A 300 8.31 6.29 21.60
C THR A 300 7.06 5.87 22.42
N GLY A 301 6.44 4.76 22.05
CA GLY A 301 5.34 4.09 22.74
C GLY A 301 5.68 2.62 22.99
N ASP A 302 4.70 1.74 22.77
CA ASP A 302 4.92 0.30 22.82
C ASP A 302 5.95 -0.12 21.77
N LYS A 303 6.79 -1.12 22.09
CA LYS A 303 7.78 -1.61 21.16
C LYS A 303 7.09 -2.17 19.90
N ILE A 304 7.42 -1.60 18.74
CA ILE A 304 6.94 -2.08 17.46
C ILE A 304 7.68 -3.37 17.12
N THR A 305 6.94 -4.46 17.03
CA THR A 305 7.49 -5.80 16.75
C THR A 305 6.69 -6.45 15.63
N VAL A 306 7.38 -7.23 14.79
CA VAL A 306 6.74 -8.14 13.83
C VAL A 306 7.01 -9.56 14.28
N LYS A 307 5.94 -10.29 14.61
CA LYS A 307 6.04 -11.65 15.11
C LYS A 307 4.76 -12.42 14.79
N ASN A 308 4.89 -13.69 14.44
CA ASN A 308 3.76 -14.58 14.15
C ASN A 308 2.78 -13.99 13.11
N GLY A 309 3.31 -13.35 12.06
CA GLY A 309 2.51 -12.74 11.01
C GLY A 309 1.74 -11.49 11.41
N SER A 310 2.07 -10.85 12.52
CA SER A 310 1.37 -9.68 13.04
C SER A 310 2.36 -8.62 13.52
N MET A 311 1.96 -7.34 13.51
CA MET A 311 2.73 -6.23 14.09
C MET A 311 1.97 -5.52 15.19
N THR A 312 2.72 -4.95 16.15
CA THR A 312 2.18 -3.96 17.08
C THR A 312 1.97 -2.63 16.36
N ALA A 313 0.76 -2.08 16.44
CA ALA A 313 0.47 -0.78 15.83
C ALA A 313 1.28 0.33 16.50
N PRO A 314 1.85 1.28 15.73
CA PRO A 314 2.52 2.46 16.30
C PRO A 314 1.53 3.28 17.16
N ASN A 315 1.87 3.50 18.44
CA ASN A 315 1.03 4.23 19.39
C ASN A 315 1.77 5.31 20.18
N GLY A 316 3.05 5.51 19.91
CA GLY A 316 3.82 6.61 20.48
C GLY A 316 3.45 7.96 19.86
N HIS A 317 4.00 9.05 20.40
CA HIS A 317 3.72 10.41 19.93
C HIS A 317 4.18 10.60 18.47
N GLY A 318 3.40 11.32 17.69
CA GLY A 318 3.65 11.49 16.26
C GLY A 318 3.50 10.17 15.51
N ILE A 319 4.46 9.83 14.68
CA ILE A 319 4.52 8.54 13.96
C ILE A 319 4.93 7.35 14.84
N GLY A 320 5.18 7.59 16.13
CA GLY A 320 5.45 6.56 17.13
C GLY A 320 6.91 6.15 17.26
N VAL A 321 7.84 6.85 16.60
CA VAL A 321 9.26 6.59 16.68
C VAL A 321 10.08 7.88 16.72
N ASP A 322 11.27 7.81 17.33
CA ASP A 322 12.34 8.78 17.17
C ASP A 322 13.46 8.15 16.33
N ILE A 323 14.00 8.95 15.41
CA ILE A 323 15.07 8.54 14.52
C ILE A 323 16.40 9.05 15.10
N ASP A 324 17.43 8.21 15.01
CA ASP A 324 18.78 8.57 15.47
C ASP A 324 19.22 9.92 14.87
N PRO A 325 19.54 10.93 15.72
CA PRO A 325 19.99 12.24 15.25
C PRO A 325 21.26 12.19 14.41
N ASP A 326 22.19 11.28 14.70
CA ASP A 326 23.45 11.15 13.96
C ASP A 326 23.19 10.58 12.57
N TYR A 327 22.26 9.62 12.44
CA TYR A 327 21.78 9.16 11.15
C TYR A 327 21.18 10.32 10.34
N LEU A 328 20.29 11.11 10.97
CA LEU A 328 19.64 12.26 10.32
C LEU A 328 20.63 13.37 9.91
N ALA A 329 21.77 13.50 10.60
CA ALA A 329 22.78 14.47 10.23
C ALA A 329 23.53 14.11 8.93
N ASN A 330 23.56 12.82 8.58
CA ASN A 330 24.36 12.27 7.50
C ASN A 330 23.55 11.83 6.27
N VAL A 331 22.21 11.95 6.30
CA VAL A 331 21.36 11.61 5.13
C VAL A 331 21.15 12.79 4.19
N ASP A 332 20.92 12.50 2.93
CA ASP A 332 20.54 13.50 1.95
C ASP A 332 19.20 14.16 2.32
N ARG A 333 19.18 15.48 2.31
CA ARG A 333 18.01 16.28 2.65
C ARG A 333 17.47 17.00 1.43
N VAL A 334 16.17 17.00 1.27
CA VAL A 334 15.49 17.93 0.36
C VAL A 334 15.50 19.31 1.02
N LYS A 335 16.22 20.25 0.44
CA LYS A 335 16.40 21.64 0.95
C LYS A 335 15.36 22.58 0.33
#